data_dc3fa2af9180f5b38f5de3f3d7038388
#
_entry.id   dc3fa2af9180f5b38f5de3f3d7038388
#
_cell.length_a   1.000
_cell.length_b   1.000
_cell.length_c   1.000
_cell.angle_alpha   90.00
_cell.angle_beta   90.00
_cell.angle_gamma   90.00
#
_symmetry.space_group_name_H-M   'P 1'
#
loop_
_entity.id
_entity.type
_entity.pdbx_description
1 polymer ?
#
loop_
_entity_poly.entity_id
_entity_poly.type
_entity_poly.pdbx_seq_one_letter_code
_entity_poly.pdbx_strand_id
1 'polypeptide(L)'
;MIKAGADYGWPFVSYGEPYGSDDYVKPTKPGTHIGYEEPIKYWVPSIAVTELVQLPKSGWAEWSNQLVLGTLKEQVLVFISLADNLTITDSQNFNIGERIRDLEVLNSGQLVATTDSGKLLVLDYKQ
;
A
#
# COMPACT_ATOMS: atom_id res chain seq x y z
N MET A 1 -11.00 5.00 -0.37
CA MET A 1 -11.84 4.50 -1.51
C MET A 1 -11.85 5.57 -2.59
N ILE A 2 -11.64 5.21 -3.85
CA ILE A 2 -11.70 6.16 -4.97
C ILE A 2 -13.14 6.64 -5.15
N LYS A 3 -13.34 7.95 -5.24
CA LYS A 3 -14.63 8.60 -5.46
C LYS A 3 -14.70 9.12 -6.90
N ALA A 4 -15.82 8.90 -7.59
CA ALA A 4 -16.03 9.43 -8.94
C ALA A 4 -15.97 10.96 -8.94
N GLY A 5 -15.19 11.54 -9.85
CA GLY A 5 -15.04 12.99 -9.99
C GLY A 5 -14.18 13.68 -8.94
N ALA A 6 -13.61 12.94 -7.99
CA ALA A 6 -12.70 13.51 -6.99
C ALA A 6 -11.29 13.71 -7.56
N ASP A 7 -10.62 14.77 -7.10
CA ASP A 7 -9.22 15.07 -7.40
C ASP A 7 -8.36 14.73 -6.18
N TYR A 8 -7.27 14.00 -6.41
CA TYR A 8 -6.33 13.54 -5.37
C TYR A 8 -5.02 14.35 -5.36
N GLY A 9 -4.96 15.43 -6.14
CA GLY A 9 -4.00 16.50 -6.03
C GLY A 9 -2.73 16.40 -6.84
N TRP A 10 -2.38 15.23 -7.41
CA TRP A 10 -1.17 15.15 -8.23
C TRP A 10 -1.34 15.91 -9.56
N PRO A 11 -0.36 16.75 -10.01
CA PRO A 11 0.97 16.99 -9.40
C PRO A 11 1.04 18.19 -8.44
N PHE A 12 -0.07 18.84 -8.12
CA PHE A 12 -0.09 20.11 -7.40
C PHE A 12 0.17 19.98 -5.91
N VAL A 13 -0.25 18.87 -5.27
CA VAL A 13 0.03 18.57 -3.87
C VAL A 13 0.49 17.13 -3.70
N SER A 14 1.43 16.88 -2.81
CA SER A 14 1.93 15.55 -2.46
C SER A 14 2.60 15.55 -1.10
N TYR A 15 2.48 14.43 -0.36
CA TYR A 15 3.32 14.17 0.82
C TYR A 15 4.71 13.66 0.46
N GLY A 16 4.91 13.20 -0.78
CA GLY A 16 6.19 12.71 -1.28
C GLY A 16 7.28 13.80 -1.30
N GLU A 17 8.53 13.39 -1.29
CA GLU A 17 9.64 14.30 -1.48
C GLU A 17 9.83 14.59 -2.98
N PRO A 18 10.11 15.85 -3.36
CA PRO A 18 10.29 16.21 -4.76
C PRO A 18 11.54 15.59 -5.35
N TYR A 19 11.49 15.28 -6.65
CA TYR A 19 12.65 14.92 -7.44
C TYR A 19 13.25 16.19 -8.05
N GLY A 20 14.31 16.71 -7.42
CA GLY A 20 15.00 17.89 -7.96
C GLY A 20 14.17 19.17 -7.90
N SER A 21 13.77 19.67 -9.07
CA SER A 21 13.04 20.95 -9.23
C SER A 21 11.53 20.80 -9.34
N ASP A 22 10.96 19.70 -8.91
CA ASP A 22 9.51 19.48 -8.94
C ASP A 22 8.78 20.59 -8.15
N ASP A 23 7.87 21.25 -8.84
CA ASP A 23 7.14 22.42 -8.30
C ASP A 23 5.72 22.01 -7.90
N TYR A 24 5.59 21.45 -6.70
CA TYR A 24 4.29 21.15 -6.10
C TYR A 24 4.25 21.51 -4.62
N VAL A 25 3.07 21.75 -4.12
CA VAL A 25 2.85 22.08 -2.70
C VAL A 25 2.91 20.80 -1.87
N LYS A 26 3.94 20.68 -1.04
CA LYS A 26 4.10 19.55 -0.11
C LYS A 26 3.35 19.85 1.19
N PRO A 27 2.30 19.09 1.55
CA PRO A 27 1.66 19.23 2.85
C PRO A 27 2.64 18.95 3.98
N THR A 28 2.62 19.75 5.03
CA THR A 28 3.52 19.58 6.19
C THR A 28 2.92 18.69 7.28
N LYS A 29 1.62 18.42 7.19
CA LYS A 29 0.87 17.58 8.15
C LYS A 29 -0.42 17.07 7.49
N PRO A 30 -1.04 16.00 8.03
CA PRO A 30 -2.36 15.53 7.59
C PRO A 30 -3.42 16.65 7.63
N GLY A 31 -4.39 16.58 6.72
CA GLY A 31 -5.46 17.57 6.61
C GLY A 31 -5.06 18.85 5.91
N THR A 32 -3.93 18.89 5.21
CA THR A 32 -3.45 20.06 4.47
C THR A 32 -3.55 19.94 2.94
N HIS A 33 -4.20 18.91 2.42
CA HIS A 33 -4.50 18.70 0.98
C HIS A 33 -5.66 19.64 0.55
N ILE A 34 -5.50 20.93 0.72
CA ILE A 34 -6.56 21.93 0.50
C ILE A 34 -7.12 21.82 -0.92
N GLY A 35 -8.42 21.50 -1.03
CA GLY A 35 -9.12 21.34 -2.31
C GLY A 35 -9.01 19.96 -2.95
N TYR A 36 -8.31 19.02 -2.33
CA TYR A 36 -8.08 17.65 -2.82
C TYR A 36 -8.46 16.61 -1.77
N GLU A 37 -8.68 15.37 -2.21
CA GLU A 37 -8.95 14.25 -1.30
C GLU A 37 -7.67 13.82 -0.57
N GLU A 38 -7.77 13.69 0.75
CA GLU A 38 -6.67 13.23 1.60
C GLU A 38 -6.41 11.72 1.44
N PRO A 39 -5.13 11.28 1.41
CA PRO A 39 -4.81 9.87 1.53
C PRO A 39 -5.07 9.36 2.96
N ILE A 40 -5.54 8.13 3.10
CA ILE A 40 -5.69 7.49 4.43
C ILE A 40 -4.36 7.01 5.00
N LYS A 41 -3.34 6.84 4.15
CA LYS A 41 -1.97 6.47 4.51
C LYS A 41 -0.99 7.03 3.49
N TYR A 42 0.14 7.51 3.99
CA TYR A 42 1.29 7.89 3.17
C TYR A 42 2.59 7.57 3.90
N TRP A 43 3.70 7.56 3.18
CA TRP A 43 5.05 7.32 3.71
C TRP A 43 6.00 8.40 3.22
N VAL A 44 6.79 8.95 4.15
CA VAL A 44 7.85 9.93 3.86
C VAL A 44 9.11 9.53 4.62
N PRO A 45 10.18 9.15 3.91
CA PRO A 45 10.28 9.01 2.46
C PRO A 45 9.38 7.89 1.91
N SER A 46 9.09 7.93 0.60
CA SER A 46 8.29 6.91 -0.07
C SER A 46 8.96 5.53 0.02
N ILE A 47 8.16 4.51 0.34
CA ILE A 47 8.57 3.09 0.32
C ILE A 47 8.44 2.45 -1.08
N ALA A 48 8.04 3.25 -2.07
CA ALA A 48 7.74 2.84 -3.44
C ALA A 48 6.69 1.71 -3.47
N VAL A 49 5.46 2.05 -3.06
CA VAL A 49 4.29 1.14 -3.12
C VAL A 49 4.02 0.73 -4.56
N THR A 50 3.70 -0.54 -4.77
CA THR A 50 3.38 -1.10 -6.09
C THR A 50 1.92 -1.52 -6.20
N GLU A 51 1.57 -2.70 -5.72
CA GLU A 51 0.22 -3.26 -5.83
C GLU A 51 -0.44 -3.31 -4.45
N LEU A 52 -1.77 -3.28 -4.42
CA LEU A 52 -2.60 -3.41 -3.22
C LEU A 52 -3.67 -4.46 -3.46
N VAL A 53 -3.71 -5.49 -2.64
CA VAL A 53 -4.73 -6.55 -2.67
C VAL A 53 -5.46 -6.66 -1.35
N GLN A 54 -6.67 -7.21 -1.37
CA GLN A 54 -7.41 -7.59 -0.17
C GLN A 54 -7.34 -9.10 0.02
N LEU A 55 -6.92 -9.53 1.20
CA LEU A 55 -6.88 -10.94 1.57
C LEU A 55 -8.29 -11.55 1.68
N PRO A 56 -8.42 -12.87 1.50
CA PRO A 56 -9.70 -13.55 1.67
C PRO A 56 -10.29 -13.34 3.07
N LYS A 57 -11.60 -13.54 3.17
CA LYS A 57 -12.33 -13.43 4.45
C LYS A 57 -11.94 -14.47 5.49
N SER A 58 -11.18 -15.49 5.09
CA SER A 58 -10.71 -16.58 5.96
C SER A 58 -9.39 -17.16 5.45
N GLY A 59 -8.66 -17.87 6.31
CA GLY A 59 -7.40 -18.54 5.95
C GLY A 59 -6.14 -17.74 6.28
N TRP A 60 -6.27 -16.51 6.75
CA TRP A 60 -5.16 -15.63 7.08
C TRP A 60 -5.20 -15.14 8.56
N ALA A 61 -5.88 -15.88 9.45
CA ALA A 61 -6.06 -15.53 10.86
C ALA A 61 -6.49 -14.06 11.05
N GLU A 62 -5.76 -13.29 11.86
CA GLU A 62 -6.03 -11.87 12.11
C GLU A 62 -5.94 -10.98 10.86
N TRP A 63 -5.24 -11.45 9.82
CA TRP A 63 -5.09 -10.73 8.55
C TRP A 63 -6.20 -11.01 7.54
N SER A 64 -7.12 -11.93 7.86
CA SER A 64 -8.27 -12.22 6.99
C SER A 64 -9.06 -10.95 6.71
N ASN A 65 -9.43 -10.75 5.44
CA ASN A 65 -10.16 -9.57 4.94
C ASN A 65 -9.40 -8.24 5.02
N GLN A 66 -8.12 -8.25 5.42
CA GLN A 66 -7.26 -7.07 5.50
C GLN A 66 -6.55 -6.79 4.18
N LEU A 67 -5.87 -5.64 4.10
CA LEU A 67 -5.14 -5.23 2.92
C LEU A 67 -3.67 -5.63 3.01
N VAL A 68 -3.08 -5.98 1.86
CA VAL A 68 -1.63 -6.18 1.71
C VAL A 68 -1.13 -5.36 0.54
N LEU A 69 -0.05 -4.65 0.74
CA LEU A 69 0.63 -3.94 -0.33
C LEU A 69 2.09 -4.36 -0.47
N GLY A 70 2.57 -4.37 -1.71
CA GLY A 70 3.95 -4.63 -2.07
C GLY A 70 4.78 -3.35 -2.12
N THR A 71 6.08 -3.48 -1.88
CA THR A 71 7.01 -2.37 -1.94
C THR A 71 8.27 -2.69 -2.73
N LEU A 72 8.76 -1.71 -3.50
CA LEU A 72 10.03 -1.84 -4.21
C LEU A 72 11.21 -1.45 -3.33
N LYS A 73 11.12 -0.28 -2.66
CA LYS A 73 12.26 0.29 -1.96
C LYS A 73 12.57 -0.46 -0.66
N GLU A 74 11.55 -0.69 0.15
CA GLU A 74 11.74 -1.33 1.45
C GLU A 74 11.78 -2.86 1.39
N GLN A 75 11.40 -3.46 0.23
CA GLN A 75 11.42 -4.91 0.00
C GLN A 75 10.58 -5.69 1.02
N VAL A 76 9.46 -5.09 1.43
CA VAL A 76 8.52 -5.65 2.40
C VAL A 76 7.14 -5.81 1.80
N LEU A 77 6.34 -6.69 2.39
CA LEU A 77 4.89 -6.64 2.32
C LEU A 77 4.38 -5.88 3.55
N VAL A 78 3.50 -4.92 3.32
CA VAL A 78 2.84 -4.18 4.40
C VAL A 78 1.41 -4.67 4.54
N PHE A 79 1.11 -5.27 5.67
CA PHE A 79 -0.24 -5.71 6.04
C PHE A 79 -0.92 -4.57 6.79
N ILE A 80 -2.14 -4.24 6.40
CA ILE A 80 -2.89 -3.10 6.94
C ILE A 80 -4.27 -3.56 7.37
N SER A 81 -4.58 -3.39 8.64
CA SER A 81 -5.91 -3.60 9.20
C SER A 81 -6.74 -2.32 9.12
N LEU A 82 -7.95 -2.45 8.60
CA LEU A 82 -8.92 -1.36 8.51
C LEU A 82 -10.15 -1.65 9.36
N ALA A 83 -10.63 -0.63 10.06
CA ALA A 83 -11.99 -0.60 10.59
C ALA A 83 -13.00 -0.32 9.46
N ASP A 84 -14.30 -0.54 9.73
CA ASP A 84 -15.39 -0.35 8.77
C ASP A 84 -15.46 1.08 8.20
N ASN A 85 -15.03 2.06 8.96
CA ASN A 85 -14.94 3.47 8.55
C ASN A 85 -13.67 3.82 7.78
N LEU A 86 -12.89 2.83 7.34
CA LEU A 86 -11.60 2.96 6.65
C LEU A 86 -10.48 3.59 7.49
N THR A 87 -10.61 3.65 8.81
CA THR A 87 -9.51 4.04 9.69
C THR A 87 -8.53 2.87 9.80
N ILE A 88 -7.24 3.16 9.64
CA ILE A 88 -6.18 2.17 9.85
C ILE A 88 -6.06 1.91 11.36
N THR A 89 -6.24 0.65 11.75
CA THR A 89 -6.16 0.19 13.13
C THR A 89 -4.83 -0.47 13.47
N ASP A 90 -4.18 -1.08 12.49
CA ASP A 90 -2.85 -1.67 12.62
C ASP A 90 -2.12 -1.67 11.27
N SER A 91 -0.78 -1.76 11.32
CA SER A 91 0.06 -1.86 10.13
C SER A 91 1.37 -2.55 10.48
N GLN A 92 1.64 -3.70 9.85
CA GLN A 92 2.85 -4.49 10.09
C GLN A 92 3.63 -4.72 8.78
N ASN A 93 4.95 -4.68 8.89
CA ASN A 93 5.86 -4.92 7.79
C ASN A 93 6.49 -6.31 7.90
N PHE A 94 6.38 -7.10 6.83
CA PHE A 94 7.04 -8.40 6.71
C PHE A 94 8.16 -8.32 5.68
N ASN A 95 9.39 -8.50 6.12
CA ASN A 95 10.56 -8.44 5.24
C ASN A 95 10.59 -9.65 4.31
N ILE A 96 10.57 -9.38 3.01
CA ILE A 96 10.67 -10.39 1.94
C ILE A 96 12.09 -10.41 1.37
N GLY A 97 12.84 -9.30 1.45
CA GLY A 97 14.17 -9.16 0.86
C GLY A 97 14.17 -9.09 -0.67
N GLU A 98 13.00 -8.83 -1.27
CA GLU A 98 12.80 -8.72 -2.71
C GLU A 98 11.96 -7.48 -3.04
N ARG A 99 12.27 -6.86 -4.16
CA ARG A 99 11.49 -5.74 -4.70
C ARG A 99 10.21 -6.29 -5.31
N ILE A 100 9.09 -6.10 -4.64
CA ILE A 100 7.78 -6.62 -5.06
C ILE A 100 7.24 -5.77 -6.21
N ARG A 101 6.88 -6.39 -7.32
CA ARG A 101 6.32 -5.71 -8.51
C ARG A 101 4.82 -5.77 -8.56
N ASP A 102 4.27 -6.92 -8.21
CA ASP A 102 2.86 -7.20 -8.35
C ASP A 102 2.41 -8.22 -7.30
N LEU A 103 1.14 -8.15 -6.92
CA LEU A 103 0.49 -9.05 -5.98
C LEU A 103 -0.83 -9.55 -6.54
N GLU A 104 -1.14 -10.81 -6.30
CA GLU A 104 -2.44 -11.40 -6.64
C GLU A 104 -2.88 -12.39 -5.56
N VAL A 105 -4.17 -12.43 -5.28
CA VAL A 105 -4.78 -13.45 -4.41
C VAL A 105 -5.41 -14.52 -5.29
N LEU A 106 -4.88 -15.73 -5.22
CA LEU A 106 -5.38 -16.88 -5.98
C LEU A 106 -6.74 -17.35 -5.45
N ASN A 107 -7.48 -18.09 -6.28
CA ASN A 107 -8.74 -18.74 -5.87
C ASN A 107 -8.55 -19.73 -4.71
N SER A 108 -7.34 -20.25 -4.51
CA SER A 108 -6.95 -21.08 -3.36
C SER A 108 -6.83 -20.29 -2.06
N GLY A 109 -6.83 -18.96 -2.13
CA GLY A 109 -6.63 -18.05 -0.99
C GLY A 109 -5.16 -17.69 -0.74
N GLN A 110 -4.22 -18.25 -1.47
CA GLN A 110 -2.78 -17.93 -1.37
C GLN A 110 -2.49 -16.57 -1.98
N LEU A 111 -1.52 -15.86 -1.41
CA LEU A 111 -0.99 -14.62 -1.97
C LEU A 111 0.22 -14.95 -2.86
N VAL A 112 0.22 -14.43 -4.08
CA VAL A 112 1.34 -14.58 -5.02
C VAL A 112 1.97 -13.21 -5.27
N ALA A 113 3.29 -13.17 -5.34
CA ALA A 113 4.05 -11.97 -5.62
C ALA A 113 5.06 -12.19 -6.73
N THR A 114 5.17 -11.24 -7.66
CA THR A 114 6.28 -11.17 -8.61
C THR A 114 7.34 -10.19 -8.14
N THR A 115 8.60 -10.43 -8.49
CA THR A 115 9.73 -9.61 -8.04
C THR A 115 10.57 -9.08 -9.19
N ASP A 116 11.35 -8.03 -8.94
CA ASP A 116 12.33 -7.49 -9.88
C ASP A 116 13.40 -8.51 -10.31
N SER A 117 13.75 -9.43 -9.42
CA SER A 117 14.73 -10.48 -9.69
C SER A 117 14.18 -11.62 -10.55
N GLY A 118 12.89 -11.53 -11.00
CA GLY A 118 12.23 -12.54 -11.82
C GLY A 118 11.72 -13.74 -11.05
N LYS A 119 11.55 -13.64 -9.74
CA LYS A 119 10.96 -14.71 -8.92
C LYS A 119 9.44 -14.58 -8.88
N LEU A 120 8.78 -15.74 -8.76
CA LEU A 120 7.39 -15.88 -8.37
C LEU A 120 7.37 -16.46 -6.95
N LEU A 121 6.85 -15.69 -6.00
CA LEU A 121 6.72 -16.12 -4.61
C LEU A 121 5.27 -16.51 -4.34
N VAL A 122 5.10 -17.62 -3.63
CA VAL A 122 3.78 -18.05 -3.13
C VAL A 122 3.82 -17.99 -1.61
N LEU A 123 2.93 -17.21 -1.04
CA LEU A 123 2.82 -17.00 0.40
C LEU A 123 1.52 -17.60 0.91
N ASP A 124 1.60 -18.24 2.04
CA ASP A 124 0.47 -18.86 2.71
C ASP A 124 0.59 -18.67 4.21
N TYR A 125 -0.54 -18.56 4.88
CA TYR A 125 -0.54 -18.50 6.34
C TYR A 125 -0.46 -19.93 6.90
N LYS A 126 0.59 -20.21 7.66
CA LYS A 126 0.72 -21.46 8.40
C LYS A 126 0.33 -21.23 9.85
N GLN A 127 -0.67 -21.96 10.29
CA GLN A 127 -1.04 -22.05 11.72
C GLN A 127 0.08 -22.73 12.52
#